data_7fb119e83f0ea89010913481d0d8acba
#
_entry.id   7fb119e83f0ea89010913481d0d8acba
#
_cell.length_a   1.000
_cell.length_b   1.000
_cell.length_c   1.000
_cell.angle_alpha   90.00
_cell.angle_beta   90.00
_cell.angle_gamma   90.00
#
_symmetry.space_group_name_H-M   'P 1'
#
loop_
_entity.id
_entity.type
_entity.pdbx_description
1 polymer ?
#
loop_
_entity_poly.entity_id
_entity_poly.type
_entity_poly.pdbx_seq_one_letter_code
_entity_poly.pdbx_strand_id
1 'polypeptide(L)'
;MQVPGEVNPRWELSAVQKRLEVDRRLPVLQFQKVVGSTMPVISNLFASKTHLALALETTPEKVIPRFTDAQVNGLAPRNVKSGPVKDVVLAGDNVDLNVLPIVTHCEKDAGPYLSSGVTIMRDPVSGSLNAGIYRNLVTSPTTLTMNMAPLCHGSEIAADAEKAKHHVEAAIVVGHHPALAISSQQRGQRSELELNTMGALLEEPLDMVPAETIDLPVPADAEIVIEGRIRTDAWADDGPFGDYWLYYAPPKPARIFEVTAITHRRDAIFHDIFSVGPEHLTLFSLGMEGVVFSQLKQLVPDLIAINVPVCGSGNLVYVQIRKGLDGQGVNAAIAALGAYRFKCAVVVDEDVDINDDGKVLWAMMTRTQADRSIFMIPGSYVSRVDPTGYPAWQTGNEGAPLLSTRLGIDATKPLDPAFPEVAEPPRELWTNLDLKRYLK
;
A
#
# COMPACT_ATOMS: atom_id res chain seq x y z
N MET A 1 -0.61 15.51 14.09
CA MET A 1 -0.15 15.70 15.49
C MET A 1 1.34 15.94 15.45
N GLN A 2 1.81 16.99 16.11
CA GLN A 2 3.24 17.26 16.21
C GLN A 2 3.85 16.55 17.41
N VAL A 3 5.04 15.97 17.22
CA VAL A 3 5.85 15.33 18.25
C VAL A 3 7.13 16.16 18.41
N PRO A 4 7.16 17.12 19.37
CA PRO A 4 8.27 18.07 19.52
C PRO A 4 9.48 17.49 20.26
N GLY A 5 9.30 16.36 20.99
CA GLY A 5 10.39 15.64 21.66
C GLY A 5 11.36 15.04 20.65
N GLU A 6 12.62 14.93 21.04
CA GLU A 6 13.61 14.23 20.26
C GLU A 6 13.34 12.73 20.29
N VAL A 7 13.40 12.06 19.13
CA VAL A 7 13.16 10.63 18.98
C VAL A 7 14.31 9.94 18.25
N ASN A 8 14.61 8.71 18.66
CA ASN A 8 15.58 7.89 17.96
C ASN A 8 14.91 7.18 16.77
N PRO A 9 15.46 7.24 15.54
CA PRO A 9 14.90 6.55 14.39
C PRO A 9 14.99 5.01 14.53
N ARG A 10 15.82 4.52 15.44
CA ARG A 10 15.86 3.10 15.76
C ARG A 10 14.81 2.77 16.83
N TRP A 11 13.64 2.24 16.40
CA TRP A 11 12.53 1.68 17.20
C TRP A 11 11.65 2.70 17.92
N GLU A 12 12.18 3.87 18.37
CA GLU A 12 11.40 4.76 19.23
C GLU A 12 10.29 5.45 18.46
N LEU A 13 10.57 5.90 17.22
CA LEU A 13 9.57 6.47 16.33
C LEU A 13 8.41 5.48 16.12
N SER A 14 8.74 4.22 15.78
CA SER A 14 7.75 3.15 15.59
C SER A 14 7.01 2.79 16.87
N ALA A 15 7.68 2.87 18.03
CA ALA A 15 7.06 2.62 19.33
C ALA A 15 5.98 3.66 19.66
N VAL A 16 6.21 4.95 19.32
CA VAL A 16 5.19 6.02 19.46
C VAL A 16 3.97 5.72 18.59
N GLN A 17 4.20 5.34 17.33
CA GLN A 17 3.12 4.95 16.42
C GLN A 17 2.33 3.75 16.96
N LYS A 18 3.03 2.70 17.38
CA LYS A 18 2.42 1.48 17.92
C LYS A 18 1.63 1.74 19.18
N ARG A 19 2.11 2.62 20.07
CA ARG A 19 1.38 3.00 21.27
C ARG A 19 0.07 3.70 20.95
N LEU A 20 0.08 4.63 19.99
CA LEU A 20 -1.13 5.32 19.55
C LEU A 20 -2.11 4.37 18.88
N GLU A 21 -1.63 3.42 18.06
CA GLU A 21 -2.47 2.37 17.46
C GLU A 21 -3.19 1.52 18.52
N VAL A 22 -2.47 1.09 19.57
CA VAL A 22 -3.07 0.35 20.71
C VAL A 22 -4.16 1.18 21.40
N ASP A 23 -3.95 2.49 21.50
CA ASP A 23 -4.94 3.43 22.04
C ASP A 23 -6.05 3.78 21.02
N ARG A 24 -6.13 3.08 19.88
CA ARG A 24 -7.08 3.28 18.78
C ARG A 24 -7.03 4.70 18.19
N ARG A 25 -5.85 5.29 18.13
CA ARG A 25 -5.59 6.62 17.58
C ARG A 25 -4.61 6.48 16.42
N LEU A 26 -5.00 7.01 15.28
CA LEU A 26 -4.20 6.96 14.05
C LEU A 26 -3.96 8.37 13.47
N PRO A 27 -3.41 9.33 14.24
CA PRO A 27 -3.14 10.65 13.71
C PRO A 27 -1.97 10.61 12.71
N VAL A 28 -1.96 11.52 11.74
CA VAL A 28 -0.73 11.87 11.03
C VAL A 28 0.25 12.44 12.06
N LEU A 29 1.49 11.91 12.06
CA LEU A 29 2.53 12.28 13.02
C LEU A 29 3.65 13.03 12.31
N GLN A 30 4.07 14.18 12.90
CA GLN A 30 5.25 14.89 12.47
C GLN A 30 6.24 14.94 13.64
N PHE A 31 7.31 14.16 13.52
CA PHE A 31 8.44 14.15 14.45
C PHE A 31 9.40 15.27 14.07
N GLN A 32 9.47 16.30 14.94
CA GLN A 32 10.22 17.52 14.64
C GLN A 32 11.72 17.39 14.84
N LYS A 33 12.16 16.47 15.71
CA LYS A 33 13.55 16.26 16.06
C LYS A 33 13.87 14.77 16.05
N VAL A 34 14.73 14.37 15.12
CA VAL A 34 15.15 12.97 14.99
C VAL A 34 16.66 12.90 15.21
N VAL A 35 17.10 12.00 16.10
CA VAL A 35 18.51 11.82 16.41
C VAL A 35 19.31 11.52 15.15
N GLY A 36 20.39 12.27 14.93
CA GLY A 36 21.30 12.06 13.79
C GLY A 36 20.88 12.74 12.50
N SER A 37 19.74 13.44 12.44
CA SER A 37 19.30 14.18 11.26
C SER A 37 18.72 15.56 11.58
N THR A 38 18.81 16.47 10.63
CA THR A 38 18.14 17.78 10.68
C THR A 38 16.76 17.76 10.05
N MET A 39 16.40 16.70 9.35
CA MET A 39 15.11 16.56 8.68
C MET A 39 14.04 16.06 9.66
N PRO A 40 12.87 16.69 9.72
CA PRO A 40 11.72 16.12 10.43
C PRO A 40 11.18 14.90 9.67
N VAL A 41 10.52 13.99 10.41
CA VAL A 41 9.87 12.80 9.81
C VAL A 41 8.37 12.94 9.90
N ILE A 42 7.66 12.65 8.80
CA ILE A 42 6.20 12.51 8.76
C ILE A 42 5.81 11.05 8.53
N SER A 43 4.76 10.60 9.20
CA SER A 43 4.28 9.22 9.12
C SER A 43 2.78 9.14 9.40
N ASN A 44 2.16 7.99 9.13
CA ASN A 44 0.72 7.76 9.22
C ASN A 44 -0.13 8.57 8.22
N LEU A 45 0.43 8.91 7.07
CA LEU A 45 -0.33 9.62 6.01
C LEU A 45 -1.45 8.77 5.41
N PHE A 46 -1.34 7.43 5.47
CA PHE A 46 -2.26 6.49 4.86
C PHE A 46 -2.93 5.54 5.87
N ALA A 47 -2.95 5.90 7.15
CA ALA A 47 -3.34 4.99 8.24
C ALA A 47 -4.80 4.52 8.22
N SER A 48 -5.66 5.13 7.40
CA SER A 48 -7.06 4.71 7.19
C SER A 48 -7.61 5.23 5.86
N LYS A 49 -8.77 4.73 5.43
CA LYS A 49 -9.50 5.27 4.26
C LYS A 49 -9.86 6.73 4.41
N THR A 50 -10.06 7.23 5.63
CA THR A 50 -10.28 8.65 5.89
C THR A 50 -9.05 9.49 5.54
N HIS A 51 -7.83 8.99 5.82
CA HIS A 51 -6.60 9.65 5.42
C HIS A 51 -6.43 9.68 3.90
N LEU A 52 -6.72 8.57 3.22
CA LEU A 52 -6.70 8.52 1.76
C LEU A 52 -7.73 9.49 1.16
N ALA A 53 -8.93 9.55 1.73
CA ALA A 53 -9.99 10.45 1.30
C ALA A 53 -9.58 11.92 1.47
N LEU A 54 -8.96 12.26 2.60
CA LEU A 54 -8.43 13.60 2.84
C LEU A 54 -7.34 13.98 1.83
N ALA A 55 -6.41 13.05 1.57
CA ALA A 55 -5.33 13.26 0.59
C ALA A 55 -5.85 13.46 -0.85
N LEU A 56 -6.99 12.87 -1.18
CA LEU A 56 -7.62 12.96 -2.50
C LEU A 56 -8.80 13.94 -2.53
N GLU A 57 -9.02 14.75 -1.48
CA GLU A 57 -10.12 15.71 -1.37
C GLU A 57 -11.50 15.10 -1.69
N THR A 58 -11.76 13.91 -1.12
CA THR A 58 -12.97 13.13 -1.37
C THR A 58 -13.52 12.50 -0.07
N THR A 59 -14.49 11.59 -0.19
CA THR A 59 -15.01 10.80 0.94
C THR A 59 -14.47 9.37 0.91
N PRO A 60 -14.40 8.65 2.04
CA PRO A 60 -13.89 7.28 2.10
C PRO A 60 -14.52 6.33 1.08
N GLU A 61 -15.82 6.47 0.82
CA GLU A 61 -16.58 5.60 -0.11
C GLU A 61 -16.20 5.89 -1.57
N LYS A 62 -15.69 7.08 -1.87
CA LYS A 62 -15.30 7.49 -3.22
C LYS A 62 -13.82 7.26 -3.53
N VAL A 63 -13.00 6.85 -2.56
CA VAL A 63 -11.55 6.62 -2.77
C VAL A 63 -11.32 5.62 -3.90
N ILE A 64 -11.95 4.44 -3.84
CA ILE A 64 -11.75 3.39 -4.85
C ILE A 64 -12.31 3.79 -6.21
N PRO A 65 -13.55 4.27 -6.33
CA PRO A 65 -14.06 4.79 -7.61
C PRO A 65 -13.17 5.87 -8.23
N ARG A 66 -12.70 6.86 -7.45
CA ARG A 66 -11.81 7.93 -7.93
C ARG A 66 -10.47 7.39 -8.39
N PHE A 67 -9.89 6.45 -7.62
CA PHE A 67 -8.62 5.81 -7.98
C PHE A 67 -8.73 5.01 -9.28
N THR A 68 -9.80 4.22 -9.45
CA THR A 68 -10.01 3.42 -10.67
C THR A 68 -10.35 4.28 -11.89
N ASP A 69 -11.07 5.39 -11.70
CA ASP A 69 -11.35 6.35 -12.78
C ASP A 69 -10.06 7.05 -13.24
N ALA A 70 -9.20 7.45 -12.29
CA ALA A 70 -7.91 8.08 -12.61
C ALA A 70 -6.95 7.16 -13.38
N GLN A 71 -7.04 5.84 -13.18
CA GLN A 71 -6.27 4.86 -13.96
C GLN A 71 -6.67 4.84 -15.44
N VAL A 72 -7.96 5.04 -15.72
CA VAL A 72 -8.49 5.07 -17.09
C VAL A 72 -8.26 6.44 -17.75
N ASN A 73 -8.42 7.51 -16.99
CA ASN A 73 -8.41 8.90 -17.47
C ASN A 73 -7.09 9.62 -17.09
N GLY A 74 -5.95 8.91 -17.14
CA GLY A 74 -4.64 9.40 -16.74
C GLY A 74 -4.24 10.73 -17.42
N LEU A 75 -3.57 11.61 -16.67
CA LEU A 75 -3.05 12.90 -17.15
C LEU A 75 -1.52 12.86 -17.16
N ALA A 76 -0.92 12.96 -18.35
CA ALA A 76 0.52 12.81 -18.54
C ALA A 76 1.33 13.89 -17.78
N PRO A 77 2.49 13.53 -17.19
CA PRO A 77 3.42 14.49 -16.62
C PRO A 77 3.94 15.51 -17.64
N ARG A 78 4.36 16.66 -17.17
CA ARG A 78 5.04 17.69 -18.00
C ARG A 78 6.43 17.98 -17.49
N ASN A 79 7.36 18.24 -18.41
CA ASN A 79 8.71 18.63 -18.06
C ASN A 79 8.80 20.12 -17.74
N VAL A 80 9.46 20.47 -16.63
CA VAL A 80 9.76 21.82 -16.21
C VAL A 80 11.28 22.01 -16.08
N LYS A 81 11.75 23.28 -16.01
CA LYS A 81 13.20 23.58 -16.04
C LYS A 81 13.87 23.39 -14.68
N SER A 82 13.15 23.58 -13.60
CA SER A 82 13.67 23.54 -12.23
C SER A 82 12.55 23.20 -11.25
N GLY A 83 12.91 22.76 -10.06
CA GLY A 83 11.99 22.50 -8.96
C GLY A 83 12.73 22.48 -7.62
N PRO A 84 12.03 22.65 -6.51
CA PRO A 84 12.62 22.73 -5.17
C PRO A 84 13.39 21.46 -4.77
N VAL A 85 13.12 20.31 -5.36
CA VAL A 85 13.90 19.07 -5.15
C VAL A 85 15.39 19.23 -5.49
N LYS A 86 15.75 20.28 -6.25
CA LYS A 86 17.13 20.61 -6.65
C LYS A 86 17.81 21.66 -5.76
N ASP A 87 17.19 22.07 -4.66
CA ASP A 87 17.77 23.07 -3.75
C ASP A 87 19.09 22.62 -3.13
N VAL A 88 19.22 21.33 -2.84
CA VAL A 88 20.42 20.68 -2.31
C VAL A 88 20.74 19.46 -3.16
N VAL A 89 22.01 19.37 -3.58
CA VAL A 89 22.50 18.27 -4.42
C VAL A 89 23.76 17.66 -3.77
N LEU A 90 23.66 16.39 -3.40
CA LEU A 90 24.76 15.58 -2.88
C LEU A 90 25.10 14.52 -3.94
N ALA A 91 26.24 14.66 -4.61
CA ALA A 91 26.65 13.76 -5.69
C ALA A 91 28.14 13.37 -5.55
N GLY A 92 28.55 12.28 -6.19
CA GLY A 92 29.91 11.75 -6.12
C GLY A 92 30.32 11.42 -4.67
N ASP A 93 31.45 11.95 -4.23
CA ASP A 93 32.01 11.69 -2.88
C ASP A 93 31.17 12.30 -1.74
N ASN A 94 30.18 13.13 -2.06
CA ASN A 94 29.28 13.72 -1.05
C ASN A 94 28.01 12.88 -0.79
N VAL A 95 27.86 11.75 -1.48
CA VAL A 95 26.71 10.85 -1.26
C VAL A 95 26.86 10.15 0.08
N ASP A 96 25.91 10.38 0.97
CA ASP A 96 25.83 9.71 2.27
C ASP A 96 24.35 9.52 2.71
N LEU A 97 23.87 8.30 2.70
CA LEU A 97 22.52 7.95 3.16
C LEU A 97 22.30 8.21 4.65
N ASN A 98 23.36 8.33 5.44
CA ASN A 98 23.26 8.60 6.89
C ASN A 98 22.76 10.02 7.21
N VAL A 99 22.72 10.94 6.24
CA VAL A 99 22.10 12.27 6.44
C VAL A 99 20.57 12.18 6.55
N LEU A 100 19.98 11.09 6.07
CA LEU A 100 18.54 10.84 6.07
C LEU A 100 18.12 10.12 7.35
N PRO A 101 16.98 10.48 7.97
CA PRO A 101 16.47 9.85 9.19
C PRO A 101 15.77 8.51 8.88
N ILE A 102 16.49 7.59 8.25
CA ILE A 102 15.94 6.29 7.84
C ILE A 102 15.68 5.41 9.07
N VAL A 103 14.45 4.86 9.16
CA VAL A 103 13.93 4.23 10.36
C VAL A 103 14.23 2.73 10.38
N THR A 104 14.61 2.21 11.56
CA THR A 104 14.54 0.78 11.88
C THR A 104 13.27 0.54 12.68
N HIS A 105 12.28 -0.16 12.09
CA HIS A 105 10.92 -0.23 12.65
C HIS A 105 10.78 -1.30 13.73
N CYS A 106 11.25 -2.51 13.49
CA CYS A 106 11.02 -3.66 14.35
C CYS A 106 12.31 -4.18 14.96
N GLU A 107 12.21 -4.85 16.11
CA GLU A 107 13.36 -5.31 16.91
C GLU A 107 14.34 -6.19 16.13
N LYS A 108 13.82 -7.06 15.24
CA LYS A 108 14.61 -8.02 14.45
C LYS A 108 14.83 -7.57 13.01
N ASP A 109 14.48 -6.34 12.65
CA ASP A 109 14.82 -5.82 11.33
C ASP A 109 16.34 -5.80 11.15
N ALA A 110 16.81 -6.16 9.95
CA ALA A 110 18.24 -6.24 9.64
C ALA A 110 18.97 -4.89 9.77
N GLY A 111 18.22 -3.79 9.68
CA GLY A 111 18.75 -2.42 9.74
C GLY A 111 17.68 -1.38 9.43
N PRO A 112 18.10 -0.14 9.10
CA PRO A 112 17.19 0.90 8.65
C PRO A 112 16.69 0.62 7.24
N TYR A 113 15.37 0.84 7.01
CA TYR A 113 14.70 0.61 5.74
C TYR A 113 14.04 1.87 5.20
N LEU A 114 14.25 2.17 3.92
CA LEU A 114 13.34 3.04 3.18
C LEU A 114 12.07 2.24 2.87
N SER A 115 10.99 2.58 3.55
CA SER A 115 9.70 1.87 3.47
C SER A 115 8.65 2.62 2.64
N SER A 116 8.85 3.93 2.40
CA SER A 116 7.93 4.82 1.71
C SER A 116 8.37 5.21 0.31
N GLY A 117 9.59 4.84 -0.10
CA GLY A 117 10.21 5.29 -1.34
C GLY A 117 9.48 4.80 -2.59
N VAL A 118 8.95 5.74 -3.39
CA VAL A 118 8.41 5.42 -4.72
C VAL A 118 9.56 5.40 -5.71
N THR A 119 9.88 4.23 -6.23
CA THR A 119 10.96 4.04 -7.20
C THR A 119 10.43 4.24 -8.61
N ILE A 120 11.02 5.21 -9.32
CA ILE A 120 10.76 5.49 -10.74
C ILE A 120 11.87 4.85 -11.55
N MET A 121 11.53 4.07 -12.57
CA MET A 121 12.47 3.47 -13.51
C MET A 121 11.88 3.42 -14.91
N ARG A 122 12.74 3.42 -15.94
CA ARG A 122 12.30 3.31 -17.34
C ARG A 122 12.21 1.86 -17.75
N ASP A 123 11.07 1.47 -18.30
CA ASP A 123 10.91 0.19 -18.96
C ASP A 123 11.74 0.15 -20.26
N PRO A 124 12.71 -0.74 -20.39
CA PRO A 124 13.55 -0.82 -21.59
C PRO A 124 12.79 -1.30 -22.84
N VAL A 125 11.63 -1.89 -22.69
CA VAL A 125 10.82 -2.42 -23.81
C VAL A 125 9.86 -1.36 -24.34
N SER A 126 9.09 -0.72 -23.46
CA SER A 126 8.09 0.28 -23.85
C SER A 126 8.63 1.71 -23.84
N GLY A 127 9.72 1.98 -23.13
CA GLY A 127 10.23 3.32 -22.87
C GLY A 127 9.44 4.12 -21.82
N SER A 128 8.34 3.57 -21.33
CA SER A 128 7.50 4.21 -20.32
C SER A 128 8.15 4.22 -18.93
N LEU A 129 7.71 5.16 -18.08
CA LEU A 129 8.15 5.22 -16.69
C LEU A 129 7.21 4.37 -15.84
N ASN A 130 7.77 3.46 -15.07
CA ASN A 130 7.10 2.72 -14.02
C ASN A 130 7.38 3.37 -12.67
N ALA A 131 6.40 3.42 -11.78
CA ALA A 131 6.55 3.93 -10.42
C ALA A 131 5.96 2.94 -9.40
N GLY A 132 6.77 2.43 -8.48
CA GLY A 132 6.35 1.44 -7.48
C GLY A 132 7.08 1.57 -6.16
N ILE A 133 6.46 1.16 -5.06
CA ILE A 133 7.09 1.12 -3.74
C ILE A 133 7.77 -0.25 -3.56
N TYR A 134 9.07 -0.21 -3.28
CA TYR A 134 9.88 -1.38 -2.94
C TYR A 134 10.63 -1.08 -1.64
N ARG A 135 10.75 -2.06 -0.75
CA ARG A 135 11.54 -1.87 0.47
C ARG A 135 13.03 -1.90 0.16
N ASN A 136 13.78 -1.05 0.82
CA ASN A 136 15.21 -0.91 0.62
C ASN A 136 15.94 -0.91 1.96
N LEU A 137 16.76 -1.95 2.23
CA LEU A 137 17.65 -1.98 3.40
C LEU A 137 18.90 -1.15 3.10
N VAL A 138 19.25 -0.25 4.01
CA VAL A 138 20.53 0.47 3.93
C VAL A 138 21.65 -0.49 4.31
N THR A 139 22.59 -0.72 3.39
CA THR A 139 23.72 -1.63 3.59
C THR A 139 25.06 -0.90 3.75
N SER A 140 25.14 0.34 3.24
CA SER A 140 26.30 1.23 3.41
C SER A 140 25.86 2.70 3.19
N PRO A 141 26.75 3.68 3.40
CA PRO A 141 26.45 5.09 3.08
C PRO A 141 26.02 5.35 1.63
N THR A 142 26.34 4.45 0.70
CA THR A 142 26.08 4.62 -0.73
C THR A 142 25.34 3.44 -1.38
N THR A 143 24.90 2.46 -0.61
CA THR A 143 24.21 1.28 -1.16
C THR A 143 22.98 0.89 -0.36
N LEU A 144 21.97 0.41 -1.09
CA LEU A 144 20.73 -0.16 -0.58
C LEU A 144 20.55 -1.57 -1.18
N THR A 145 19.76 -2.42 -0.54
CA THR A 145 19.10 -3.51 -1.27
C THR A 145 17.84 -2.97 -1.93
N MET A 146 17.37 -3.60 -2.99
CA MET A 146 16.04 -3.34 -3.56
C MET A 146 15.27 -4.65 -3.66
N ASN A 147 14.32 -4.81 -2.75
CA ASN A 147 13.52 -6.01 -2.64
C ASN A 147 12.25 -5.87 -3.48
N MET A 148 12.27 -6.44 -4.68
CA MET A 148 11.14 -6.47 -5.60
C MET A 148 10.46 -7.84 -5.53
N ALA A 149 9.14 -7.84 -5.32
CA ALA A 149 8.36 -9.07 -5.35
C ALA A 149 8.41 -9.70 -6.77
N PRO A 150 8.46 -11.03 -6.89
CA PRO A 150 8.34 -11.68 -8.20
C PRO A 150 7.04 -11.25 -8.92
N LEU A 151 7.12 -11.09 -10.25
CA LEU A 151 5.98 -10.71 -11.10
C LEU A 151 5.43 -9.29 -10.83
N CYS A 152 6.19 -8.41 -10.18
CA CYS A 152 5.91 -6.98 -10.23
C CYS A 152 6.68 -6.33 -11.39
N HIS A 153 6.18 -5.20 -11.89
CA HIS A 153 6.77 -4.52 -13.04
C HIS A 153 8.28 -4.24 -12.85
N GLY A 154 8.68 -3.76 -11.67
CA GLY A 154 10.09 -3.50 -11.38
C GLY A 154 10.97 -4.76 -11.47
N SER A 155 10.47 -5.94 -11.01
CA SER A 155 11.22 -7.19 -11.13
C SER A 155 11.34 -7.66 -12.57
N GLU A 156 10.33 -7.43 -13.39
CA GLU A 156 10.34 -7.75 -14.82
C GLU A 156 11.29 -6.82 -15.59
N ILE A 157 11.24 -5.51 -15.31
CA ILE A 157 12.18 -4.52 -15.87
C ILE A 157 13.63 -4.91 -15.56
N ALA A 158 13.91 -5.24 -14.29
CA ALA A 158 15.24 -5.66 -13.88
C ALA A 158 15.69 -6.99 -14.54
N ALA A 159 14.78 -7.94 -14.72
CA ALA A 159 15.06 -9.19 -15.41
C ALA A 159 15.33 -8.99 -16.91
N ASP A 160 14.62 -8.10 -17.57
CA ASP A 160 14.87 -7.78 -18.99
C ASP A 160 16.20 -7.04 -19.17
N ALA A 161 16.54 -6.12 -18.28
CA ALA A 161 17.83 -5.45 -18.27
C ALA A 161 18.99 -6.43 -18.01
N GLU A 162 18.81 -7.41 -17.11
CA GLU A 162 19.79 -8.48 -16.86
C GLU A 162 20.07 -9.32 -18.11
N LYS A 163 19.02 -9.74 -18.83
CA LYS A 163 19.15 -10.45 -20.12
C LYS A 163 19.91 -9.62 -21.15
N ALA A 164 19.70 -8.30 -21.15
CA ALA A 164 20.39 -7.35 -22.01
C ALA A 164 21.79 -6.95 -21.51
N LYS A 165 22.22 -7.45 -20.32
CA LYS A 165 23.50 -7.13 -19.66
C LYS A 165 23.68 -5.65 -19.34
N HIS A 166 22.59 -4.99 -18.93
CA HIS A 166 22.57 -3.61 -18.49
C HIS A 166 22.10 -3.50 -17.04
N HIS A 167 22.47 -2.43 -16.37
CA HIS A 167 21.88 -2.02 -15.10
C HIS A 167 20.65 -1.16 -15.35
N VAL A 168 19.76 -1.05 -14.35
CA VAL A 168 18.57 -0.20 -14.45
C VAL A 168 18.83 1.11 -13.72
N GLU A 169 18.78 2.22 -14.43
CA GLU A 169 18.75 3.53 -13.79
C GLU A 169 17.41 3.71 -13.10
N ALA A 170 17.44 4.18 -11.85
CA ALA A 170 16.25 4.39 -11.06
C ALA A 170 16.40 5.54 -10.06
N ALA A 171 15.28 6.18 -9.75
CA ALA A 171 15.18 7.24 -8.75
C ALA A 171 14.17 6.84 -7.67
N ILE A 172 14.55 6.91 -6.40
CA ILE A 172 13.67 6.65 -5.26
C ILE A 172 13.20 7.99 -4.71
N VAL A 173 11.91 8.27 -4.82
CA VAL A 173 11.27 9.49 -4.33
C VAL A 173 10.74 9.24 -2.91
N VAL A 174 11.25 9.99 -1.93
CA VAL A 174 10.85 9.91 -0.53
C VAL A 174 10.17 11.20 -0.14
N GLY A 175 8.85 11.17 0.04
CA GLY A 175 8.04 12.36 0.31
C GLY A 175 7.67 13.14 -0.95
N HIS A 176 6.37 13.27 -1.13
CA HIS A 176 5.69 14.07 -2.14
C HIS A 176 4.22 14.21 -1.72
N HIS A 177 3.38 14.88 -2.51
CA HIS A 177 1.94 14.80 -2.32
C HIS A 177 1.51 13.33 -2.24
N PRO A 178 0.63 12.93 -1.30
CA PRO A 178 0.24 11.53 -1.09
C PRO A 178 -0.26 10.80 -2.34
N ALA A 179 -0.80 11.52 -3.32
CA ALA A 179 -1.25 10.96 -4.60
C ALA A 179 -0.15 10.17 -5.34
N LEU A 180 1.15 10.48 -5.15
CA LEU A 180 2.26 9.72 -5.75
C LEU A 180 2.33 8.30 -5.18
N ALA A 181 2.27 8.16 -3.86
CA ALA A 181 2.27 6.85 -3.21
C ALA A 181 0.96 6.08 -3.52
N ILE A 182 -0.16 6.78 -3.61
CA ILE A 182 -1.46 6.20 -3.99
C ILE A 182 -1.41 5.67 -5.42
N SER A 183 -0.95 6.47 -6.40
CA SER A 183 -0.87 6.06 -7.80
C SER A 183 0.11 4.90 -8.01
N SER A 184 1.21 4.85 -7.25
CA SER A 184 2.19 3.74 -7.29
C SER A 184 1.63 2.38 -6.87
N GLN A 185 0.42 2.34 -6.28
CA GLN A 185 -0.28 1.09 -5.95
C GLN A 185 -1.08 0.52 -7.12
N GLN A 186 -1.15 1.22 -8.26
CA GLN A 186 -1.79 0.72 -9.46
C GLN A 186 -1.27 -0.66 -9.83
N ARG A 187 -2.21 -1.55 -10.18
CA ARG A 187 -1.91 -2.92 -10.60
C ARG A 187 -2.60 -3.17 -11.92
N GLY A 188 -1.87 -3.63 -12.89
CA GLY A 188 -2.40 -3.86 -14.22
C GLY A 188 -1.32 -4.28 -15.18
N GLN A 189 -1.43 -3.87 -16.44
CA GLN A 189 -0.43 -4.15 -17.46
C GLN A 189 0.80 -3.24 -17.26
N ARG A 190 1.97 -3.72 -17.64
CA ARG A 190 3.25 -3.00 -17.56
C ARG A 190 3.28 -1.68 -18.34
N SER A 191 2.37 -1.50 -19.27
CA SER A 191 2.20 -0.26 -20.05
C SER A 191 1.32 0.79 -19.36
N GLU A 192 0.71 0.47 -18.23
CA GLU A 192 -0.10 1.41 -17.45
C GLU A 192 0.80 2.35 -16.67
N LEU A 193 0.47 3.65 -16.69
CA LEU A 193 1.38 4.71 -16.27
C LEU A 193 0.95 5.30 -14.93
N GLU A 194 1.58 4.88 -13.85
CA GLU A 194 1.27 5.32 -12.47
C GLU A 194 1.39 6.85 -12.33
N LEU A 195 2.34 7.48 -13.00
CA LEU A 195 2.52 8.93 -12.95
C LEU A 195 1.38 9.69 -13.65
N ASN A 196 0.77 9.08 -14.68
CA ASN A 196 -0.43 9.65 -15.32
C ASN A 196 -1.64 9.56 -14.39
N THR A 197 -1.76 8.44 -13.65
CA THR A 197 -2.80 8.27 -12.63
C THR A 197 -2.67 9.33 -11.53
N MET A 198 -1.44 9.66 -11.12
CA MET A 198 -1.19 10.75 -10.18
C MET A 198 -1.72 12.08 -10.70
N GLY A 199 -1.40 12.44 -11.95
CA GLY A 199 -1.88 13.67 -12.57
C GLY A 199 -3.41 13.75 -12.62
N ALA A 200 -4.09 12.63 -12.94
CA ALA A 200 -5.55 12.57 -12.93
C ALA A 200 -6.16 12.68 -11.52
N LEU A 201 -5.50 12.10 -10.48
CA LEU A 201 -5.93 12.25 -9.09
C LEU A 201 -5.84 13.69 -8.61
N LEU A 202 -4.83 14.44 -9.06
CA LEU A 202 -4.62 15.85 -8.71
C LEU A 202 -5.34 16.82 -9.66
N GLU A 203 -5.89 16.34 -10.77
CA GLU A 203 -6.50 17.13 -11.83
C GLU A 203 -5.52 18.15 -12.47
N GLU A 204 -4.21 17.87 -12.34
CA GLU A 204 -3.12 18.65 -12.93
C GLU A 204 -1.94 17.76 -13.32
N PRO A 205 -1.16 18.11 -14.38
CA PRO A 205 0.04 17.37 -14.75
C PRO A 205 1.09 17.39 -13.65
N LEU A 206 1.72 16.24 -13.39
CA LEU A 206 2.88 16.17 -12.51
C LEU A 206 4.09 16.88 -13.16
N ASP A 207 4.66 17.85 -12.47
CA ASP A 207 5.86 18.54 -12.91
C ASP A 207 7.09 17.67 -12.69
N MET A 208 7.90 17.49 -13.75
CA MET A 208 9.10 16.66 -13.73
C MET A 208 10.33 17.48 -14.16
N VAL A 209 11.44 17.28 -13.44
CA VAL A 209 12.77 17.86 -13.78
C VAL A 209 13.75 16.73 -14.11
N PRO A 210 14.78 16.97 -14.93
CA PRO A 210 15.84 15.99 -15.15
C PRO A 210 16.54 15.62 -13.85
N ALA A 211 16.88 14.35 -13.66
CA ALA A 211 17.76 13.89 -12.60
C ALA A 211 19.19 14.46 -12.78
N GLU A 212 20.06 14.34 -11.76
CA GLU A 212 21.44 14.86 -11.80
C GLU A 212 22.42 13.87 -12.45
N THR A 213 22.24 12.57 -12.18
CA THR A 213 23.27 11.55 -12.50
C THR A 213 22.75 10.40 -13.36
N ILE A 214 21.45 10.38 -13.66
CA ILE A 214 20.77 9.33 -14.43
C ILE A 214 19.88 9.96 -15.52
N ASP A 215 19.60 9.23 -16.58
CA ASP A 215 18.71 9.70 -17.67
C ASP A 215 17.23 9.41 -17.36
N LEU A 216 16.75 9.98 -16.26
CA LEU A 216 15.35 9.92 -15.84
C LEU A 216 14.84 11.29 -15.43
N PRO A 217 13.56 11.62 -15.70
CA PRO A 217 12.91 12.72 -15.04
C PRO A 217 12.44 12.31 -13.65
N VAL A 218 12.47 13.24 -12.71
CA VAL A 218 11.99 13.07 -11.31
C VAL A 218 11.02 14.17 -10.94
N PRO A 219 10.08 13.94 -10.00
CA PRO A 219 9.11 14.95 -9.59
C PRO A 219 9.79 16.20 -9.05
N ALA A 220 9.42 17.36 -9.61
CA ALA A 220 10.01 18.66 -9.30
C ALA A 220 9.79 19.09 -7.85
N ASP A 221 8.63 18.73 -7.29
CA ASP A 221 8.19 19.07 -5.93
C ASP A 221 8.44 17.97 -4.89
N ALA A 222 9.21 16.93 -5.23
CA ALA A 222 9.59 15.89 -4.26
C ALA A 222 10.34 16.50 -3.07
N GLU A 223 10.15 15.92 -1.89
CA GLU A 223 10.93 16.27 -0.72
C GLU A 223 12.40 15.83 -0.89
N ILE A 224 12.59 14.56 -1.25
CA ILE A 224 13.90 13.92 -1.41
C ILE A 224 13.85 12.99 -2.61
N VAL A 225 14.91 12.96 -3.41
CA VAL A 225 15.14 11.97 -4.48
C VAL A 225 16.53 11.35 -4.31
N ILE A 226 16.56 10.02 -4.30
CA ILE A 226 17.79 9.21 -4.25
C ILE A 226 17.98 8.60 -5.64
N GLU A 227 18.97 9.06 -6.38
CA GLU A 227 19.29 8.60 -7.73
C GLU A 227 20.32 7.50 -7.71
N GLY A 228 20.25 6.57 -8.65
CA GLY A 228 21.23 5.50 -8.72
C GLY A 228 20.93 4.43 -9.75
N ARG A 229 21.52 3.25 -9.55
CA ARG A 229 21.42 2.11 -10.47
C ARG A 229 21.14 0.82 -9.72
N ILE A 230 20.13 0.09 -10.15
CA ILE A 230 19.88 -1.28 -9.74
C ILE A 230 20.87 -2.18 -10.45
N ARG A 231 21.75 -2.83 -9.70
CA ARG A 231 22.71 -3.81 -10.22
C ARG A 231 21.97 -5.08 -10.61
N THR A 232 22.11 -5.50 -11.85
CA THR A 232 21.52 -6.74 -12.36
C THR A 232 22.41 -7.95 -12.15
N ASP A 233 23.66 -7.74 -11.77
CA ASP A 233 24.72 -8.71 -11.56
C ASP A 233 25.18 -8.83 -10.09
N ALA A 234 24.57 -8.08 -9.16
CA ALA A 234 24.96 -8.05 -7.76
C ALA A 234 23.75 -8.15 -6.82
N TRP A 235 23.92 -8.95 -5.77
CA TRP A 235 22.89 -9.28 -4.78
C TRP A 235 23.45 -9.17 -3.39
N ALA A 236 22.61 -8.80 -2.43
CA ALA A 236 22.91 -8.81 -1.00
C ALA A 236 21.72 -9.35 -0.23
N ASP A 237 21.94 -9.81 0.99
CA ASP A 237 20.87 -10.28 1.86
C ASP A 237 19.98 -9.12 2.31
N ASP A 238 18.66 -9.29 2.17
CA ASP A 238 17.61 -8.38 2.62
C ASP A 238 16.74 -9.09 3.65
N GLY A 239 16.68 -8.55 4.85
CA GLY A 239 15.90 -9.11 5.95
C GLY A 239 16.77 -9.67 7.09
N PRO A 240 16.12 -10.08 8.21
CA PRO A 240 14.66 -10.12 8.39
C PRO A 240 14.02 -8.72 8.37
N PHE A 241 12.72 -8.67 8.03
CA PHE A 241 11.94 -7.44 7.95
C PHE A 241 10.53 -7.67 8.48
N GLY A 242 10.07 -6.83 9.41
CA GLY A 242 8.68 -6.81 9.87
C GLY A 242 7.77 -6.34 8.73
N ASP A 243 6.87 -7.22 8.26
CA ASP A 243 6.02 -6.96 7.10
C ASP A 243 4.55 -6.71 7.51
N TYR A 244 3.72 -6.21 6.59
CA TYR A 244 2.29 -5.90 6.82
C TYR A 244 1.45 -7.09 7.32
N TRP A 245 1.99 -8.31 7.20
CA TRP A 245 1.41 -9.52 7.79
C TRP A 245 1.60 -9.64 9.30
N LEU A 246 2.29 -8.68 9.92
CA LEU A 246 2.67 -8.64 11.32
C LEU A 246 3.66 -9.77 11.71
N TYR A 247 4.25 -10.42 10.73
CA TYR A 247 5.31 -11.41 10.90
C TYR A 247 6.59 -10.95 10.22
N TYR A 248 7.72 -11.48 10.65
CA TYR A 248 8.99 -11.22 9.99
C TYR A 248 9.09 -12.00 8.67
N ALA A 249 9.34 -11.29 7.59
CA ALA A 249 9.82 -11.91 6.37
C ALA A 249 11.27 -12.40 6.58
N PRO A 250 11.60 -13.65 6.20
CA PRO A 250 12.95 -14.17 6.36
C PRO A 250 13.94 -13.44 5.45
N PRO A 251 15.25 -13.50 5.76
CA PRO A 251 16.30 -13.02 4.87
C PRO A 251 16.23 -13.71 3.51
N LYS A 252 16.43 -12.92 2.45
CA LYS A 252 16.51 -13.42 1.07
C LYS A 252 17.40 -12.52 0.24
N PRO A 253 18.03 -13.02 -0.84
CA PRO A 253 18.78 -12.17 -1.76
C PRO A 253 17.88 -11.10 -2.39
N ALA A 254 18.38 -9.88 -2.43
CA ALA A 254 17.79 -8.75 -3.17
C ALA A 254 18.88 -8.05 -3.98
N ARG A 255 18.49 -7.37 -5.06
CA ARG A 255 19.45 -6.65 -5.90
C ARG A 255 20.04 -5.47 -5.16
N ILE A 256 21.31 -5.17 -5.43
CA ILE A 256 21.96 -3.97 -4.90
C ILE A 256 21.52 -2.76 -5.72
N PHE A 257 21.21 -1.66 -5.03
CA PHE A 257 21.03 -0.34 -5.59
C PHE A 257 22.22 0.55 -5.18
N GLU A 258 22.99 1.00 -6.16
CA GLU A 258 24.14 1.91 -5.96
C GLU A 258 23.65 3.36 -6.09
N VAL A 259 23.79 4.15 -5.05
CA VAL A 259 23.38 5.55 -5.01
C VAL A 259 24.44 6.42 -5.66
N THR A 260 24.03 7.28 -6.58
CA THR A 260 24.91 8.21 -7.33
C THR A 260 24.68 9.68 -6.96
N ALA A 261 23.46 10.02 -6.51
CA ALA A 261 23.13 11.33 -5.98
C ALA A 261 21.96 11.25 -4.99
N ILE A 262 21.91 12.23 -4.09
CA ILE A 262 20.75 12.54 -3.26
C ILE A 262 20.43 14.01 -3.50
N THR A 263 19.20 14.32 -3.95
CA THR A 263 18.73 15.69 -4.10
C THR A 263 17.53 15.91 -3.17
N HIS A 264 17.41 17.11 -2.62
CA HIS A 264 16.30 17.38 -1.71
C HIS A 264 15.99 18.88 -1.59
N ARG A 265 14.77 19.18 -1.15
CA ARG A 265 14.37 20.53 -0.75
C ARG A 265 15.25 20.98 0.42
N ARG A 266 15.46 22.29 0.57
CA ARG A 266 16.20 22.83 1.70
C ARG A 266 15.55 22.56 3.05
N ASP A 267 14.23 22.53 3.08
CA ASP A 267 13.37 22.26 4.22
C ASP A 267 12.67 20.89 4.11
N ALA A 268 13.34 19.90 3.53
CA ALA A 268 12.78 18.59 3.25
C ALA A 268 12.22 17.90 4.48
N ILE A 269 11.09 17.25 4.31
CA ILE A 269 10.45 16.37 5.28
C ILE A 269 10.61 14.92 4.81
N PHE A 270 11.22 14.08 5.64
CA PHE A 270 11.34 12.66 5.36
C PHE A 270 10.01 11.96 5.61
N HIS A 271 9.48 11.30 4.60
CA HIS A 271 8.29 10.48 4.75
C HIS A 271 8.69 9.04 5.12
N ASP A 272 8.10 8.49 6.17
CA ASP A 272 8.28 7.12 6.62
C ASP A 272 6.95 6.39 6.71
N ILE A 273 6.93 5.12 6.30
CA ILE A 273 5.78 4.22 6.45
C ILE A 273 6.15 3.14 7.45
N PHE A 274 5.46 3.09 8.59
CA PHE A 274 5.64 2.04 9.58
C PHE A 274 5.23 0.68 9.00
N SER A 275 6.21 -0.19 8.79
CA SER A 275 6.07 -1.42 7.99
C SER A 275 5.02 -2.42 8.51
N VAL A 276 4.83 -2.48 9.83
CA VAL A 276 3.81 -3.33 10.49
C VAL A 276 2.59 -2.53 10.98
N GLY A 277 2.49 -1.26 10.60
CA GLY A 277 1.37 -0.38 10.97
C GLY A 277 0.19 -0.47 9.98
N PRO A 278 -0.98 0.06 10.38
CA PRO A 278 -2.15 0.14 9.51
C PRO A 278 -1.89 0.90 8.21
N GLU A 279 -1.00 1.89 8.23
CA GLU A 279 -0.62 2.71 7.08
C GLU A 279 -0.14 1.88 5.89
N HIS A 280 0.77 0.94 6.14
CA HIS A 280 1.33 0.09 5.10
C HIS A 280 0.23 -0.74 4.42
N LEU A 281 -0.62 -1.41 5.21
CA LEU A 281 -1.66 -2.26 4.65
C LEU A 281 -2.75 -1.45 3.95
N THR A 282 -3.18 -0.31 4.53
CA THR A 282 -4.21 0.55 3.92
C THR A 282 -3.77 1.05 2.56
N LEU A 283 -2.52 1.51 2.42
CA LEU A 283 -1.97 1.92 1.13
C LEU A 283 -1.85 0.75 0.16
N PHE A 284 -1.28 -0.37 0.60
CA PHE A 284 -1.07 -1.56 -0.23
C PHE A 284 -2.40 -2.20 -0.68
N SER A 285 -3.44 -2.19 0.17
CA SER A 285 -4.75 -2.75 -0.14
C SER A 285 -5.48 -1.98 -1.24
N LEU A 286 -5.18 -0.69 -1.40
CA LEU A 286 -5.81 0.15 -2.42
C LEU A 286 -5.63 -0.43 -3.84
N GLY A 287 -4.42 -0.90 -4.17
CA GLY A 287 -4.18 -1.55 -5.45
C GLY A 287 -4.93 -2.88 -5.62
N MET A 288 -5.10 -3.65 -4.54
CA MET A 288 -5.92 -4.86 -4.55
C MET A 288 -7.40 -4.52 -4.74
N GLU A 289 -7.90 -3.54 -3.98
CA GLU A 289 -9.28 -3.07 -4.07
C GLU A 289 -9.61 -2.54 -5.45
N GLY A 290 -8.72 -1.76 -6.07
CA GLY A 290 -8.91 -1.23 -7.42
C GLY A 290 -9.13 -2.33 -8.47
N VAL A 291 -8.27 -3.36 -8.48
CA VAL A 291 -8.40 -4.50 -9.40
C VAL A 291 -9.69 -5.27 -9.14
N VAL A 292 -9.94 -5.62 -7.88
CA VAL A 292 -11.12 -6.43 -7.51
C VAL A 292 -12.41 -5.67 -7.79
N PHE A 293 -12.48 -4.39 -7.44
CA PHE A 293 -13.65 -3.56 -7.72
C PHE A 293 -13.97 -3.50 -9.21
N SER A 294 -12.96 -3.24 -10.04
CA SER A 294 -13.11 -3.15 -11.50
C SER A 294 -13.62 -4.46 -12.11
N GLN A 295 -13.12 -5.61 -11.64
CA GLN A 295 -13.56 -6.93 -12.12
C GLN A 295 -14.94 -7.30 -11.60
N LEU A 296 -15.21 -7.11 -10.30
CA LEU A 296 -16.50 -7.42 -9.71
C LEU A 296 -17.63 -6.57 -10.30
N LYS A 297 -17.35 -5.31 -10.62
CA LYS A 297 -18.36 -4.43 -11.25
C LYS A 297 -18.89 -4.99 -12.57
N GLN A 298 -18.13 -5.83 -13.27
CA GLN A 298 -18.55 -6.51 -14.49
C GLN A 298 -19.30 -7.82 -14.21
N LEU A 299 -18.97 -8.51 -13.12
CA LEU A 299 -19.48 -9.85 -12.79
C LEU A 299 -20.63 -9.84 -11.79
N VAL A 300 -20.75 -8.79 -10.99
CA VAL A 300 -21.72 -8.62 -9.91
C VAL A 300 -22.49 -7.32 -10.17
N PRO A 301 -23.63 -7.36 -10.92
CA PRO A 301 -24.34 -6.16 -11.34
C PRO A 301 -24.75 -5.23 -10.20
N ASP A 302 -25.07 -5.80 -9.04
CA ASP A 302 -25.55 -5.09 -7.86
C ASP A 302 -24.45 -4.83 -6.82
N LEU A 303 -23.18 -4.82 -7.25
CA LEU A 303 -22.05 -4.45 -6.40
C LEU A 303 -22.17 -2.99 -5.93
N ILE A 304 -22.12 -2.78 -4.63
CA ILE A 304 -22.10 -1.46 -4.00
C ILE A 304 -20.67 -1.03 -3.71
N ALA A 305 -19.94 -1.84 -2.91
CA ALA A 305 -18.58 -1.50 -2.49
C ALA A 305 -17.79 -2.76 -2.11
N ILE A 306 -16.49 -2.60 -2.00
CA ILE A 306 -15.57 -3.59 -1.42
C ILE A 306 -14.67 -2.92 -0.37
N ASN A 307 -14.14 -3.74 0.53
CA ASN A 307 -13.14 -3.32 1.50
C ASN A 307 -12.16 -4.47 1.78
N VAL A 308 -10.86 -4.19 1.74
CA VAL A 308 -9.81 -5.08 2.22
C VAL A 308 -9.38 -4.58 3.61
N PRO A 309 -9.96 -5.11 4.69
CA PRO A 309 -9.78 -4.56 6.01
C PRO A 309 -8.37 -4.82 6.57
N VAL A 310 -7.89 -3.90 7.40
CA VAL A 310 -6.56 -4.00 8.06
C VAL A 310 -6.48 -5.26 8.92
N CYS A 311 -7.56 -5.63 9.61
CA CYS A 311 -7.61 -6.84 10.46
C CYS A 311 -7.39 -8.14 9.69
N GLY A 312 -7.61 -8.15 8.36
CA GLY A 312 -7.41 -9.30 7.48
C GLY A 312 -6.00 -9.40 6.87
N SER A 313 -5.10 -8.46 7.17
CA SER A 313 -3.71 -8.44 6.66
C SER A 313 -3.61 -8.73 5.15
N GLY A 314 -4.53 -8.17 4.33
CA GLY A 314 -4.56 -8.36 2.88
C GLY A 314 -5.08 -9.72 2.39
N ASN A 315 -5.62 -10.57 3.29
CA ASN A 315 -6.16 -11.90 2.95
C ASN A 315 -7.67 -11.97 2.97
N LEU A 316 -8.31 -10.96 3.50
CA LEU A 316 -9.75 -10.86 3.67
C LEU A 316 -10.29 -9.77 2.77
N VAL A 317 -11.42 -10.02 2.13
CA VAL A 317 -12.17 -9.02 1.39
C VAL A 317 -13.63 -9.05 1.83
N TYR A 318 -14.19 -7.87 2.10
CA TYR A 318 -15.61 -7.66 2.26
C TYR A 318 -16.21 -7.18 0.96
N VAL A 319 -17.37 -7.71 0.60
CA VAL A 319 -18.12 -7.35 -0.60
C VAL A 319 -19.52 -6.96 -0.20
N GLN A 320 -19.94 -5.75 -0.52
CA GLN A 320 -21.28 -5.25 -0.24
C GLN A 320 -22.11 -5.26 -1.53
N ILE A 321 -23.27 -5.91 -1.47
CA ILE A 321 -24.18 -6.02 -2.63
C ILE A 321 -25.59 -5.62 -2.26
N ARG A 322 -26.39 -5.25 -3.29
CA ARG A 322 -27.84 -5.18 -3.19
C ARG A 322 -28.42 -6.46 -3.75
N LYS A 323 -28.72 -7.40 -2.86
CA LYS A 323 -29.20 -8.72 -3.27
C LYS A 323 -30.61 -8.67 -3.80
N GLY A 324 -30.82 -9.17 -5.02
CA GLY A 324 -32.16 -9.34 -5.66
C GLY A 324 -32.62 -10.80 -5.74
N LEU A 325 -31.69 -11.77 -5.64
CA LEU A 325 -31.97 -13.21 -5.67
C LEU A 325 -31.08 -13.94 -4.69
N ASP A 326 -31.63 -15.00 -4.05
CA ASP A 326 -30.82 -15.88 -3.21
C ASP A 326 -29.74 -16.60 -4.04
N GLY A 327 -28.54 -16.75 -3.46
CA GLY A 327 -27.36 -17.27 -4.14
C GLY A 327 -26.44 -16.22 -4.78
N GLN A 328 -26.89 -14.98 -4.95
CA GLN A 328 -26.01 -13.91 -5.45
C GLN A 328 -24.82 -13.64 -4.53
N GLY A 329 -25.00 -13.78 -3.21
CA GLY A 329 -23.90 -13.67 -2.25
C GLY A 329 -22.80 -14.70 -2.47
N VAL A 330 -23.17 -15.96 -2.72
CA VAL A 330 -22.20 -17.03 -3.06
C VAL A 330 -21.46 -16.69 -4.34
N ASN A 331 -22.18 -16.25 -5.40
CA ASN A 331 -21.57 -15.88 -6.68
C ASN A 331 -20.59 -14.71 -6.51
N ALA A 332 -20.94 -13.69 -5.73
CA ALA A 332 -20.07 -12.55 -5.45
C ALA A 332 -18.81 -12.96 -4.66
N ALA A 333 -18.95 -13.88 -3.69
CA ALA A 333 -17.79 -14.42 -2.95
C ALA A 333 -16.84 -15.21 -3.87
N ILE A 334 -17.38 -16.06 -4.76
CA ILE A 334 -16.58 -16.80 -5.75
C ILE A 334 -15.85 -15.83 -6.69
N ALA A 335 -16.54 -14.82 -7.20
CA ALA A 335 -15.96 -13.81 -8.08
C ALA A 335 -14.83 -13.04 -7.37
N ALA A 336 -15.02 -12.62 -6.11
CA ALA A 336 -14.00 -11.93 -5.33
C ALA A 336 -12.76 -12.81 -5.08
N LEU A 337 -12.97 -14.08 -4.72
CA LEU A 337 -11.89 -15.04 -4.54
C LEU A 337 -11.15 -15.34 -5.85
N GLY A 338 -11.85 -15.32 -6.99
CA GLY A 338 -11.24 -15.50 -8.31
C GLY A 338 -10.47 -14.28 -8.80
N ALA A 339 -10.91 -13.08 -8.44
CA ALA A 339 -10.31 -11.82 -8.86
C ALA A 339 -8.93 -11.57 -8.26
N TYR A 340 -8.69 -12.05 -7.03
CA TYR A 340 -7.40 -11.84 -6.35
C TYR A 340 -7.05 -12.98 -5.39
N ARG A 341 -5.86 -12.89 -4.76
CA ARG A 341 -5.28 -13.95 -3.89
C ARG A 341 -5.81 -13.93 -2.45
N PHE A 342 -7.07 -13.55 -2.23
CA PHE A 342 -7.65 -13.57 -0.88
C PHE A 342 -7.82 -14.99 -0.36
N LYS A 343 -7.68 -15.16 0.95
CA LYS A 343 -8.00 -16.41 1.66
C LYS A 343 -9.46 -16.48 2.04
N CYS A 344 -10.10 -15.33 2.29
CA CYS A 344 -11.48 -15.25 2.70
C CYS A 344 -12.20 -14.10 1.98
N ALA A 345 -13.43 -14.35 1.55
CA ALA A 345 -14.36 -13.34 1.07
C ALA A 345 -15.66 -13.43 1.88
N VAL A 346 -16.10 -12.30 2.42
CA VAL A 346 -17.38 -12.18 3.13
C VAL A 346 -18.29 -11.24 2.35
N VAL A 347 -19.47 -11.72 1.98
CA VAL A 347 -20.47 -10.92 1.26
C VAL A 347 -21.58 -10.52 2.22
N VAL A 348 -21.95 -9.25 2.21
CA VAL A 348 -22.98 -8.66 3.05
C VAL A 348 -23.96 -7.80 2.23
N ASP A 349 -25.13 -7.54 2.80
CA ASP A 349 -26.14 -6.65 2.23
C ASP A 349 -25.76 -5.17 2.40
N GLU A 350 -26.50 -4.30 1.70
CA GLU A 350 -26.32 -2.84 1.70
C GLU A 350 -26.51 -2.16 3.08
N ASP A 351 -27.16 -2.81 4.04
CA ASP A 351 -27.37 -2.29 5.39
C ASP A 351 -26.19 -2.53 6.34
N VAL A 352 -25.13 -3.20 5.89
CA VAL A 352 -23.93 -3.48 6.69
C VAL A 352 -22.78 -2.58 6.23
N ASP A 353 -22.29 -1.72 7.10
CA ASP A 353 -21.10 -0.92 6.82
C ASP A 353 -19.85 -1.81 6.80
N ILE A 354 -19.27 -2.00 5.62
CA ILE A 354 -18.07 -2.83 5.39
C ILE A 354 -16.77 -2.19 5.88
N ASN A 355 -16.80 -0.94 6.35
CA ASN A 355 -15.64 -0.30 6.98
C ASN A 355 -15.64 -0.50 8.51
N ASP A 356 -16.68 -1.13 9.06
CA ASP A 356 -16.78 -1.52 10.45
C ASP A 356 -16.70 -3.05 10.58
N ASP A 357 -15.54 -3.55 10.97
CA ASP A 357 -15.28 -5.00 11.15
C ASP A 357 -16.29 -5.63 12.14
N GLY A 358 -16.72 -4.88 13.15
CA GLY A 358 -17.71 -5.36 14.13
C GLY A 358 -19.08 -5.60 13.50
N LYS A 359 -19.52 -4.73 12.58
CA LYS A 359 -20.78 -4.90 11.85
C LYS A 359 -20.72 -6.06 10.86
N VAL A 360 -19.61 -6.25 10.18
CA VAL A 360 -19.42 -7.40 9.27
C VAL A 360 -19.43 -8.70 10.09
N LEU A 361 -18.69 -8.75 11.20
CA LEU A 361 -18.68 -9.91 12.09
C LEU A 361 -20.09 -10.20 12.68
N TRP A 362 -20.82 -9.15 13.07
CA TRP A 362 -22.21 -9.29 13.50
C TRP A 362 -23.08 -9.91 12.39
N ALA A 363 -22.99 -9.42 11.16
CA ALA A 363 -23.74 -9.99 10.04
C ALA A 363 -23.37 -11.46 9.80
N MET A 364 -22.08 -11.80 9.86
CA MET A 364 -21.63 -13.19 9.77
C MET A 364 -22.27 -14.08 10.84
N MET A 365 -22.34 -13.62 12.09
CA MET A 365 -22.87 -14.43 13.20
C MET A 365 -24.39 -14.54 13.19
N THR A 366 -25.10 -13.56 12.63
CA THR A 366 -26.56 -13.50 12.69
C THR A 366 -27.27 -13.93 11.41
N ARG A 367 -26.59 -13.93 10.25
CA ARG A 367 -27.19 -14.19 8.95
C ARG A 367 -26.68 -15.46 8.26
N THR A 368 -25.65 -16.13 8.81
CA THR A 368 -25.10 -17.35 8.20
C THR A 368 -25.57 -18.62 8.91
N GLN A 369 -25.67 -19.67 8.11
CA GLN A 369 -25.71 -21.06 8.59
C GLN A 369 -24.53 -21.80 7.92
N ALA A 370 -23.66 -22.39 8.72
CA ALA A 370 -22.37 -22.91 8.24
C ALA A 370 -22.49 -23.95 7.11
N ASP A 371 -23.57 -24.76 7.14
CA ASP A 371 -23.85 -25.79 6.13
C ASP A 371 -24.32 -25.25 4.78
N ARG A 372 -24.73 -23.98 4.70
CA ARG A 372 -25.33 -23.37 3.50
C ARG A 372 -24.65 -22.10 3.05
N SER A 373 -24.13 -21.33 4.01
CA SER A 373 -23.57 -19.99 3.77
C SER A 373 -22.06 -19.99 3.64
N ILE A 374 -21.39 -21.10 4.00
CA ILE A 374 -19.94 -21.22 4.01
C ILE A 374 -19.51 -22.31 3.02
N PHE A 375 -18.54 -21.99 2.17
CA PHE A 375 -17.94 -22.94 1.24
C PHE A 375 -16.42 -22.78 1.19
N MET A 376 -15.73 -23.86 0.80
CA MET A 376 -14.27 -23.91 0.72
C MET A 376 -13.83 -24.26 -0.70
N ILE A 377 -12.75 -23.62 -1.16
CA ILE A 377 -12.10 -23.91 -2.45
C ILE A 377 -10.68 -24.37 -2.14
N PRO A 378 -10.42 -25.69 -2.13
CA PRO A 378 -9.08 -26.24 -1.87
C PRO A 378 -8.13 -26.04 -3.05
N GLY A 379 -6.83 -26.14 -2.77
CA GLY A 379 -5.79 -26.14 -3.82
C GLY A 379 -5.62 -24.81 -4.56
N SER A 380 -6.02 -23.69 -3.95
CA SER A 380 -5.94 -22.38 -4.58
C SER A 380 -4.59 -21.72 -4.31
N TYR A 381 -4.05 -20.99 -5.29
CA TYR A 381 -2.85 -20.17 -5.13
C TYR A 381 -3.11 -19.01 -4.16
N VAL A 382 -2.20 -18.78 -3.23
CA VAL A 382 -2.30 -17.71 -2.22
C VAL A 382 -1.06 -16.83 -2.18
N SER A 383 -1.09 -15.80 -1.34
CA SER A 383 0.04 -14.91 -1.15
C SER A 383 1.25 -15.65 -0.58
N ARG A 384 2.46 -15.33 -1.07
CA ARG A 384 3.73 -15.91 -0.59
C ARG A 384 4.05 -15.56 0.87
N VAL A 385 3.44 -14.53 1.40
CA VAL A 385 3.60 -14.11 2.80
C VAL A 385 2.61 -14.81 3.75
N ASP A 386 1.75 -15.70 3.24
CA ASP A 386 0.86 -16.51 4.08
C ASP A 386 1.67 -17.57 4.86
N PRO A 387 1.82 -17.45 6.19
CA PRO A 387 2.61 -18.41 6.97
C PRO A 387 1.97 -19.79 7.05
N THR A 388 0.70 -19.92 6.66
CA THR A 388 -0.03 -21.20 6.62
C THR A 388 -0.13 -21.77 5.20
N GLY A 389 0.27 -21.00 4.19
CA GLY A 389 0.50 -21.49 2.84
C GLY A 389 1.59 -22.55 2.89
N TYR A 390 1.60 -23.45 1.94
CA TYR A 390 2.52 -24.60 1.92
C TYR A 390 3.97 -24.23 2.28
N PRO A 391 4.72 -25.20 2.83
CA PRO A 391 5.95 -24.99 3.59
C PRO A 391 7.18 -24.56 2.78
N ALA A 392 7.04 -23.79 1.70
CA ALA A 392 8.19 -23.15 1.05
C ALA A 392 9.08 -22.41 2.05
N TRP A 393 8.48 -21.82 3.10
CA TRP A 393 9.16 -21.23 4.23
C TRP A 393 9.92 -22.22 5.10
N GLN A 394 9.38 -23.45 5.25
CA GLN A 394 9.95 -24.48 6.12
C GLN A 394 10.96 -25.37 5.40
N THR A 395 10.85 -25.48 4.09
CA THR A 395 11.66 -26.42 3.29
C THR A 395 12.76 -25.73 2.48
N GLY A 396 12.81 -24.41 2.44
CA GLY A 396 13.73 -23.65 1.59
C GLY A 396 13.50 -23.87 0.08
N ASN A 397 12.44 -24.55 -0.30
CA ASN A 397 12.09 -24.79 -1.70
C ASN A 397 11.22 -23.64 -2.24
N GLU A 398 11.86 -22.60 -2.75
CA GLU A 398 11.17 -21.44 -3.35
C GLU A 398 10.31 -21.79 -4.58
N GLY A 399 10.50 -22.95 -5.16
CA GLY A 399 9.73 -23.47 -6.30
C GLY A 399 8.45 -24.22 -5.90
N ALA A 400 8.21 -24.48 -4.61
CA ALA A 400 6.99 -25.16 -4.18
C ALA A 400 5.74 -24.29 -4.42
N PRO A 401 4.64 -24.84 -4.93
CA PRO A 401 3.41 -24.09 -5.13
C PRO A 401 2.83 -23.65 -3.79
N LEU A 402 2.48 -22.37 -3.70
CA LEU A 402 1.83 -21.78 -2.52
C LEU A 402 0.32 -22.03 -2.62
N LEU A 403 -0.09 -23.16 -2.08
CA LEU A 403 -1.49 -23.60 -2.10
C LEU A 403 -2.11 -23.44 -0.72
N SER A 404 -3.36 -23.02 -0.70
CA SER A 404 -4.20 -22.96 0.50
C SER A 404 -5.63 -23.28 0.14
N THR A 405 -6.47 -23.44 1.14
CA THR A 405 -7.92 -23.49 0.98
C THR A 405 -8.50 -22.10 1.18
N ARG A 406 -9.29 -21.62 0.23
CA ARG A 406 -10.00 -20.35 0.32
C ARG A 406 -11.38 -20.55 0.92
N LEU A 407 -11.88 -19.52 1.59
CA LEU A 407 -13.17 -19.53 2.29
C LEU A 407 -14.08 -18.45 1.71
N GLY A 408 -15.26 -18.83 1.25
CA GLY A 408 -16.35 -17.91 0.90
C GLY A 408 -17.44 -17.96 1.94
N ILE A 409 -17.95 -16.80 2.34
CA ILE A 409 -19.02 -16.63 3.32
C ILE A 409 -20.09 -15.72 2.74
N ASP A 410 -21.30 -16.24 2.56
CA ASP A 410 -22.49 -15.46 2.24
C ASP A 410 -23.20 -15.06 3.54
N ALA A 411 -22.96 -13.83 3.97
CA ALA A 411 -23.61 -13.24 5.15
C ALA A 411 -24.74 -12.27 4.76
N THR A 412 -25.40 -12.52 3.63
CA THR A 412 -26.61 -11.79 3.23
C THR A 412 -27.86 -12.40 3.85
N LYS A 413 -28.90 -11.57 4.04
CA LYS A 413 -30.20 -12.03 4.55
C LYS A 413 -30.92 -12.89 3.48
N PRO A 414 -31.57 -14.01 3.82
CA PRO A 414 -32.48 -14.66 2.88
C PRO A 414 -33.62 -13.71 2.49
N LEU A 415 -34.09 -13.83 1.26
CA LEU A 415 -35.21 -13.02 0.78
C LEU A 415 -36.57 -13.60 1.22
N ASP A 416 -36.65 -14.93 1.39
CA ASP A 416 -37.83 -15.63 1.86
C ASP A 416 -37.41 -16.79 2.78
N PRO A 417 -37.96 -16.91 4.00
CA PRO A 417 -38.93 -16.01 4.66
C PRO A 417 -38.31 -14.65 5.02
N ALA A 418 -39.18 -13.66 5.29
CA ALA A 418 -38.73 -12.31 5.68
C ALA A 418 -37.79 -12.38 6.89
N PHE A 419 -36.62 -11.77 6.74
CA PHE A 419 -35.61 -11.73 7.80
C PHE A 419 -35.98 -10.67 8.84
N PRO A 420 -35.71 -10.88 10.15
CA PRO A 420 -36.03 -9.91 11.19
C PRO A 420 -35.36 -8.54 10.91
N GLU A 421 -36.08 -7.50 11.27
CA GLU A 421 -35.55 -6.13 11.20
C GLU A 421 -34.51 -5.87 12.29
N VAL A 422 -33.56 -4.98 12.02
CA VAL A 422 -32.58 -4.55 13.02
C VAL A 422 -33.28 -3.67 14.06
N ALA A 423 -33.13 -4.00 15.34
CA ALA A 423 -33.69 -3.20 16.41
C ALA A 423 -32.75 -2.03 16.74
N GLU A 424 -33.21 -0.80 16.47
CA GLU A 424 -32.50 0.43 16.81
C GLU A 424 -33.51 1.52 17.25
N PRO A 425 -33.05 2.54 17.97
CA PRO A 425 -33.88 3.73 18.21
C PRO A 425 -34.28 4.38 16.88
N PRO A 426 -35.41 5.14 16.84
CA PRO A 426 -35.79 5.84 15.62
C PRO A 426 -34.62 6.65 15.03
N ARG A 427 -34.28 6.33 13.78
CA ARG A 427 -33.08 6.85 13.11
C ARG A 427 -33.01 8.37 13.11
N GLU A 428 -34.14 9.03 12.89
CA GLU A 428 -34.29 10.47 12.89
C GLU A 428 -33.87 11.13 14.23
N LEU A 429 -34.03 10.41 15.34
CA LEU A 429 -33.72 10.92 16.67
C LEU A 429 -32.21 10.88 16.95
N TRP A 430 -31.53 9.77 16.65
CA TRP A 430 -30.13 9.61 17.06
C TRP A 430 -29.14 10.17 16.02
N THR A 431 -29.48 10.20 14.71
CA THR A 431 -28.60 10.78 13.69
C THR A 431 -28.43 12.30 13.81
N ASN A 432 -29.47 12.98 14.32
CA ASN A 432 -29.47 14.45 14.48
C ASN A 432 -29.25 14.88 15.92
N LEU A 433 -28.89 13.95 16.83
CA LEU A 433 -28.75 14.26 18.26
C LEU A 433 -27.49 15.08 18.53
N ASP A 434 -27.68 16.29 19.07
CA ASP A 434 -26.56 17.08 19.59
C ASP A 434 -26.16 16.56 20.99
N LEU A 435 -25.09 15.77 21.05
CA LEU A 435 -24.59 15.18 22.28
C LEU A 435 -24.17 16.23 23.33
N LYS A 436 -23.81 17.47 22.93
CA LYS A 436 -23.44 18.53 23.84
C LYS A 436 -24.58 18.92 24.77
N ARG A 437 -25.83 18.61 24.43
CA ARG A 437 -27.00 18.83 25.29
C ARG A 437 -27.10 17.84 26.46
N TYR A 438 -26.39 16.74 26.41
CA TYR A 438 -26.51 15.60 27.33
C TYR A 438 -25.21 15.23 28.03
N LEU A 439 -24.07 15.55 27.40
CA LEU A 439 -22.75 15.22 27.92
C LEU A 439 -22.05 16.53 28.35
N LYS A 440 -21.42 16.52 29.53
CA LYS A 440 -20.61 17.59 30.07
C LYS A 440 -19.16 17.47 29.63
#